data_a5294dfaf0953d4992cdc5adcfdf25ee
#
_entry.id   a5294dfaf0953d4992cdc5adcfdf25ee
#
_cell.length_a   1.000
_cell.length_b   1.000
_cell.length_c   1.000
_cell.angle_alpha   90.00
_cell.angle_beta   90.00
_cell.angle_gamma   90.00
#
_symmetry.space_group_name_H-M   'P 1'
#
loop_
_entity.id
_entity.type
_entity.pdbx_description
1 polymer ?
#
loop_
_entity_poly.entity_id
_entity_poly.type
_entity_poly.pdbx_seq_one_letter_code
_entity_poly.pdbx_strand_id
1 'polypeptide(L)'
;MAKSTHPLLLRLAPWLLPVGTVIVWQLASSVGWLSTRVLPSPEGVLKAFWTLSASGELWQHLAISSWRALVGFAIGGSIGLILGLISGLSRWGERLLDTSIQMLRNVPHLALIPLVILWFGIDETAKIFLVSLGTLFPIYINTWHGIRNIDRGLVEMARSYGLSGFALFRHVILPGALPSVMVGVRFALGLMWLTLIVAETISANAGIGYLAMN
;
A
#
# COMPACT_ATOMS: atom_id res chain seq x y z
N MET A 1 -47.63 -3.52 -10.96
CA MET A 1 -47.47 -2.07 -10.73
C MET A 1 -46.06 -1.86 -10.12
N ALA A 2 -45.03 -1.62 -10.93
CA ALA A 2 -43.69 -1.31 -10.48
C ALA A 2 -43.67 0.17 -10.07
N LYS A 3 -43.44 0.44 -8.77
CA LYS A 3 -43.22 1.80 -8.26
C LYS A 3 -42.01 2.38 -8.99
N SER A 4 -42.21 3.47 -9.72
CA SER A 4 -41.15 4.27 -10.29
C SER A 4 -40.31 4.83 -9.13
N THR A 5 -39.26 4.15 -8.77
CA THR A 5 -38.25 4.69 -7.86
C THR A 5 -37.60 5.87 -8.57
N HIS A 6 -37.78 7.08 -8.04
CA HIS A 6 -37.21 8.30 -8.60
C HIS A 6 -35.71 8.10 -8.81
N PRO A 7 -35.14 8.40 -9.99
CA PRO A 7 -33.74 8.17 -10.31
C PRO A 7 -32.79 8.91 -9.35
N LEU A 8 -33.25 9.99 -8.73
CA LEU A 8 -32.54 10.71 -7.67
C LEU A 8 -32.37 9.90 -6.38
N LEU A 9 -33.40 9.16 -5.94
CA LEU A 9 -33.32 8.33 -4.73
C LEU A 9 -32.32 7.19 -4.91
N LEU A 10 -32.25 6.57 -6.07
CA LEU A 10 -31.28 5.52 -6.37
C LEU A 10 -29.83 6.05 -6.42
N ARG A 11 -29.63 7.31 -6.81
CA ARG A 11 -28.32 7.96 -6.81
C ARG A 11 -27.88 8.41 -5.40
N LEU A 12 -28.82 8.76 -4.54
CA LEU A 12 -28.54 9.21 -3.18
C LEU A 12 -28.44 8.06 -2.17
N ALA A 13 -29.06 6.91 -2.47
CA ALA A 13 -29.06 5.74 -1.58
C ALA A 13 -27.66 5.30 -1.09
N PRO A 14 -26.60 5.26 -1.92
CA PRO A 14 -25.25 4.91 -1.46
C PRO A 14 -24.67 5.89 -0.42
N TRP A 15 -25.13 7.14 -0.40
CA TRP A 15 -24.67 8.16 0.53
C TRP A 15 -25.37 8.17 1.87
N LEU A 16 -26.53 7.51 1.98
CA LEU A 16 -27.34 7.48 3.21
C LEU A 16 -26.54 6.87 4.38
N LEU A 17 -25.83 5.78 4.13
CA LEU A 17 -25.07 5.11 5.19
C LEU A 17 -23.83 5.93 5.63
N PRO A 18 -22.95 6.42 4.77
CA PRO A 18 -21.82 7.25 5.17
C PRO A 18 -22.26 8.55 5.88
N VAL A 19 -23.22 9.27 5.31
CA VAL A 19 -23.71 10.54 5.88
C VAL A 19 -24.45 10.27 7.20
N GLY A 20 -25.29 9.25 7.25
CA GLY A 20 -25.97 8.84 8.48
C GLY A 20 -25.01 8.48 9.60
N THR A 21 -23.92 7.78 9.29
CA THR A 21 -22.86 7.45 10.27
C THR A 21 -22.19 8.72 10.83
N VAL A 22 -21.85 9.68 9.97
CA VAL A 22 -21.26 10.95 10.41
C VAL A 22 -22.22 11.76 11.28
N ILE A 23 -23.52 11.80 10.93
CA ILE A 23 -24.54 12.49 11.72
C ILE A 23 -24.70 11.82 13.10
N VAL A 24 -24.80 10.50 13.15
CA VAL A 24 -24.91 9.76 14.42
C VAL A 24 -23.68 9.99 15.28
N TRP A 25 -22.47 9.98 14.68
CA TRP A 25 -21.24 10.28 15.38
C TRP A 25 -21.23 11.71 15.94
N GLN A 26 -21.62 12.72 15.15
CA GLN A 26 -21.73 14.10 15.63
C GLN A 26 -22.72 14.23 16.79
N LEU A 27 -23.90 13.62 16.70
CA LEU A 27 -24.92 13.65 17.74
C LEU A 27 -24.42 12.95 19.02
N ALA A 28 -23.84 11.76 18.92
CA ALA A 28 -23.31 11.02 20.05
C ALA A 28 -22.19 11.78 20.77
N SER A 29 -21.37 12.51 20.01
CA SER A 29 -20.33 13.37 20.56
C SER A 29 -20.92 14.61 21.25
N SER A 30 -21.95 15.25 20.66
CA SER A 30 -22.58 16.44 21.22
C SER A 30 -23.41 16.17 22.49
N VAL A 31 -24.00 14.98 22.62
CA VAL A 31 -24.75 14.53 23.80
C VAL A 31 -23.80 14.03 24.92
N GLY A 32 -22.50 13.92 24.63
CA GLY A 32 -21.51 13.47 25.62
C GLY A 32 -21.41 11.95 25.81
N TRP A 33 -22.06 11.16 24.95
CA TRP A 33 -21.92 9.70 24.96
C TRP A 33 -20.51 9.26 24.56
N LEU A 34 -19.83 10.04 23.71
CA LEU A 34 -18.47 9.81 23.30
C LEU A 34 -17.55 10.85 23.95
N SER A 35 -16.56 10.37 24.68
CA SER A 35 -15.51 11.27 25.21
C SER A 35 -14.69 11.84 24.05
N THR A 36 -14.62 13.16 23.95
CA THR A 36 -13.82 13.87 22.95
C THR A 36 -12.33 13.58 23.03
N ARG A 37 -11.85 13.03 24.17
CA ARG A 37 -10.46 12.58 24.34
C ARG A 37 -10.18 11.25 23.62
N VAL A 38 -11.19 10.40 23.48
CA VAL A 38 -11.06 9.09 22.82
C VAL A 38 -11.42 9.19 21.36
N LEU A 39 -12.53 9.89 21.06
CA LEU A 39 -13.00 10.09 19.70
C LEU A 39 -13.47 11.54 19.54
N PRO A 40 -12.66 12.41 18.92
CA PRO A 40 -13.04 13.80 18.66
C PRO A 40 -14.33 13.88 17.82
N SER A 41 -15.09 14.98 17.97
CA SER A 41 -16.26 15.20 17.13
C SER A 41 -15.88 15.46 15.67
N PRO A 42 -16.73 15.15 14.68
CA PRO A 42 -16.50 15.51 13.28
C PRO A 42 -16.17 17.00 13.09
N GLU A 43 -16.86 17.87 13.79
CA GLU A 43 -16.58 19.31 13.79
C GLU A 43 -15.17 19.61 14.31
N GLY A 44 -14.75 18.95 15.40
CA GLY A 44 -13.40 19.08 15.97
C GLY A 44 -12.31 18.64 14.98
N VAL A 45 -12.55 17.53 14.27
CA VAL A 45 -11.64 17.03 13.23
C VAL A 45 -11.52 18.05 12.08
N LEU A 46 -12.62 18.63 11.62
CA LEU A 46 -12.60 19.64 10.56
C LEU A 46 -11.88 20.93 11.00
N LYS A 47 -12.09 21.37 12.24
CA LYS A 47 -11.37 22.53 12.79
C LYS A 47 -9.88 22.27 12.89
N ALA A 48 -9.47 21.12 13.42
CA ALA A 48 -8.05 20.73 13.51
C ALA A 48 -7.41 20.67 12.13
N PHE A 49 -8.07 20.02 11.16
CA PHE A 49 -7.60 19.97 9.78
C PHE A 49 -7.39 21.35 9.18
N TRP A 50 -8.35 22.27 9.39
CA TRP A 50 -8.25 23.63 8.89
C TRP A 50 -7.09 24.39 9.55
N THR A 51 -6.97 24.30 10.87
CA THR A 51 -5.91 24.98 11.64
C THR A 51 -4.52 24.50 11.22
N LEU A 52 -4.32 23.18 11.15
CA LEU A 52 -3.05 22.57 10.73
C LEU A 52 -2.72 22.84 9.25
N SER A 53 -3.74 22.94 8.41
CA SER A 53 -3.55 23.31 6.99
C SER A 53 -3.16 24.78 6.84
N ALA A 54 -3.81 25.67 7.61
CA ALA A 54 -3.55 27.12 7.56
C ALA A 54 -2.20 27.49 8.18
N SER A 55 -1.75 26.77 9.22
CA SER A 55 -0.41 26.93 9.82
C SER A 55 0.72 26.43 8.91
N GLY A 56 0.41 25.58 7.91
CA GLY A 56 1.40 24.92 7.07
C GLY A 56 2.00 23.64 7.68
N GLU A 57 1.71 23.34 8.94
CA GLU A 57 2.25 22.20 9.68
C GLU A 57 1.85 20.86 9.04
N LEU A 58 0.57 20.71 8.66
CA LEU A 58 0.08 19.53 7.97
C LEU A 58 0.87 19.24 6.69
N TRP A 59 1.15 20.27 5.90
CA TRP A 59 1.86 20.11 4.63
C TRP A 59 3.32 19.72 4.80
N GLN A 60 3.98 20.22 5.84
CA GLN A 60 5.35 19.83 6.17
C GLN A 60 5.42 18.35 6.55
N HIS A 61 4.54 17.90 7.47
CA HIS A 61 4.48 16.49 7.88
C HIS A 61 4.08 15.57 6.73
N LEU A 62 3.13 16.01 5.89
CA LEU A 62 2.72 15.26 4.70
C LEU A 62 3.87 15.10 3.69
N ALA A 63 4.64 16.15 3.46
CA ALA A 63 5.79 16.10 2.55
C ALA A 63 6.87 15.13 3.06
N ILE A 64 7.19 15.17 4.35
CA ILE A 64 8.17 14.27 4.97
C ILE A 64 7.72 12.81 4.87
N SER A 65 6.47 12.51 5.25
CA SER A 65 5.92 11.16 5.14
C SER A 65 5.86 10.67 3.70
N SER A 66 5.44 11.53 2.77
CA SER A 66 5.39 11.18 1.34
C SER A 66 6.76 10.87 0.77
N TRP A 67 7.79 11.63 1.14
CA TRP A 67 9.17 11.36 0.74
C TRP A 67 9.65 9.99 1.24
N ARG A 68 9.49 9.70 2.55
CA ARG A 68 9.84 8.40 3.14
C ARG A 68 9.12 7.25 2.45
N ALA A 69 7.80 7.42 2.26
CA ALA A 69 6.96 6.44 1.58
C ALA A 69 7.45 6.13 0.17
N LEU A 70 7.66 7.16 -0.65
CA LEU A 70 8.07 7.01 -2.04
C LEU A 70 9.47 6.41 -2.18
N VAL A 71 10.42 6.84 -1.35
CA VAL A 71 11.77 6.26 -1.36
C VAL A 71 11.74 4.78 -0.94
N GLY A 72 11.05 4.46 0.16
CA GLY A 72 10.90 3.07 0.60
C GLY A 72 10.18 2.21 -0.43
N PHE A 73 9.12 2.73 -1.05
CA PHE A 73 8.41 2.05 -2.14
C PHE A 73 9.29 1.84 -3.37
N ALA A 74 10.08 2.83 -3.76
CA ALA A 74 10.98 2.71 -4.92
C ALA A 74 12.04 1.64 -4.69
N ILE A 75 12.64 1.60 -3.49
CA ILE A 75 13.64 0.59 -3.13
C ILE A 75 13.00 -0.81 -3.06
N GLY A 76 12.01 -0.98 -2.20
CA GLY A 76 11.36 -2.28 -1.99
C GLY A 76 10.65 -2.79 -3.24
N GLY A 77 9.97 -1.89 -3.95
CA GLY A 77 9.28 -2.20 -5.20
C GLY A 77 10.23 -2.63 -6.32
N SER A 78 11.35 -1.93 -6.47
CA SER A 78 12.38 -2.30 -7.46
C SER A 78 12.99 -3.67 -7.15
N ILE A 79 13.37 -3.91 -5.90
CA ILE A 79 13.89 -5.21 -5.47
C ILE A 79 12.86 -6.31 -5.68
N GLY A 80 11.61 -6.10 -5.25
CA GLY A 80 10.51 -7.04 -5.43
C GLY A 80 10.24 -7.35 -6.89
N LEU A 81 10.25 -6.33 -7.75
CA LEU A 81 10.08 -6.50 -9.21
C LEU A 81 11.22 -7.31 -9.83
N ILE A 82 12.47 -6.97 -9.53
CA ILE A 82 13.64 -7.67 -10.05
C ILE A 82 13.64 -9.14 -9.61
N LEU A 83 13.46 -9.40 -8.32
CA LEU A 83 13.39 -10.76 -7.79
C LEU A 83 12.21 -11.55 -8.37
N GLY A 84 11.05 -10.91 -8.52
CA GLY A 84 9.87 -11.50 -9.14
C GLY A 84 10.08 -11.84 -10.62
N LEU A 85 10.78 -10.99 -11.37
CA LEU A 85 11.19 -11.28 -12.75
C LEU A 85 12.15 -12.46 -12.83
N ILE A 86 13.19 -12.49 -11.98
CA ILE A 86 14.18 -13.58 -11.94
C ILE A 86 13.47 -14.92 -11.64
N SER A 87 12.63 -14.93 -10.61
CA SER A 87 11.90 -16.16 -10.22
C SER A 87 10.83 -16.55 -11.23
N GLY A 88 10.15 -15.58 -11.85
CA GLY A 88 9.12 -15.85 -12.86
C GLY A 88 9.67 -16.39 -14.19
N LEU A 89 10.78 -15.83 -14.66
CA LEU A 89 11.37 -16.16 -15.95
C LEU A 89 12.30 -17.38 -15.90
N SER A 90 12.90 -17.70 -14.74
CA SER A 90 13.88 -18.76 -14.58
C SER A 90 13.45 -19.82 -13.59
N ARG A 91 13.52 -21.10 -13.99
CA ARG A 91 13.29 -22.24 -13.07
C ARG A 91 14.35 -22.31 -11.95
N TRP A 92 15.58 -21.88 -12.22
CA TRP A 92 16.63 -21.80 -11.22
C TRP A 92 16.40 -20.65 -10.24
N GLY A 93 15.99 -19.48 -10.77
CA GLY A 93 15.60 -18.34 -9.94
C GLY A 93 14.46 -18.69 -8.98
N GLU A 94 13.43 -19.38 -9.46
CA GLU A 94 12.33 -19.86 -8.64
C GLU A 94 12.83 -20.81 -7.52
N ARG A 95 13.59 -21.85 -7.86
CA ARG A 95 14.07 -22.85 -6.88
C ARG A 95 14.97 -22.25 -5.81
N LEU A 96 15.78 -21.25 -6.15
CA LEU A 96 16.73 -20.64 -5.22
C LEU A 96 16.09 -19.55 -4.36
N LEU A 97 15.19 -18.76 -4.93
CA LEU A 97 14.68 -17.55 -4.29
C LEU A 97 13.30 -17.74 -3.64
N ASP A 98 12.40 -18.48 -4.32
CA ASP A 98 11.00 -18.51 -3.91
C ASP A 98 10.80 -19.05 -2.49
N THR A 99 11.41 -20.18 -2.16
CA THR A 99 11.30 -20.75 -0.81
C THR A 99 11.79 -19.80 0.26
N SER A 100 12.95 -19.15 0.06
CA SER A 100 13.53 -18.22 1.02
C SER A 100 12.68 -16.96 1.17
N ILE A 101 12.19 -16.40 0.06
CA ILE A 101 11.33 -15.21 0.08
C ILE A 101 9.96 -15.53 0.71
N GLN A 102 9.40 -16.71 0.42
CA GLN A 102 8.14 -17.15 1.04
C GLN A 102 8.27 -17.36 2.56
N MET A 103 9.43 -17.86 3.04
CA MET A 103 9.71 -17.95 4.48
C MET A 103 9.81 -16.56 5.10
N LEU A 104 10.57 -15.64 4.51
CA LEU A 104 10.73 -14.27 5.01
C LEU A 104 9.41 -13.51 5.05
N ARG A 105 8.54 -13.70 4.06
CA ARG A 105 7.23 -13.05 4.01
C ARG A 105 6.33 -13.41 5.20
N ASN A 106 6.46 -14.61 5.76
CA ASN A 106 5.66 -15.04 6.90
C ASN A 106 6.06 -14.33 8.21
N VAL A 107 7.22 -13.68 8.24
CA VAL A 107 7.62 -12.83 9.37
C VAL A 107 6.85 -11.51 9.28
N PRO A 108 6.03 -11.15 10.27
CA PRO A 108 5.33 -9.87 10.28
C PRO A 108 6.35 -8.73 10.31
N HIS A 109 6.50 -8.01 9.18
CA HIS A 109 7.52 -6.94 9.07
C HIS A 109 7.35 -5.83 10.12
N LEU A 110 6.12 -5.56 10.58
CA LEU A 110 5.87 -4.61 11.68
C LEU A 110 6.39 -5.11 13.03
N ALA A 111 6.44 -6.42 13.25
CA ALA A 111 7.03 -6.99 14.46
C ALA A 111 8.57 -6.81 14.51
N LEU A 112 9.19 -6.50 13.38
CA LEU A 112 10.62 -6.20 13.30
C LEU A 112 10.98 -4.78 13.72
N ILE A 113 10.02 -3.90 13.99
CA ILE A 113 10.26 -2.50 14.36
C ILE A 113 11.30 -2.37 15.48
N PRO A 114 11.20 -3.08 16.65
CA PRO A 114 12.19 -2.96 17.71
C PRO A 114 13.60 -3.37 17.26
N LEU A 115 13.69 -4.42 16.44
CA LEU A 115 14.96 -4.92 15.91
C LEU A 115 15.57 -3.94 14.90
N VAL A 116 14.74 -3.34 14.06
CA VAL A 116 15.16 -2.34 13.08
C VAL A 116 15.65 -1.07 13.78
N ILE A 117 14.97 -0.64 14.85
CA ILE A 117 15.42 0.47 15.69
C ILE A 117 16.76 0.15 16.35
N LEU A 118 16.95 -1.08 16.80
CA LEU A 118 18.22 -1.51 17.40
C LEU A 118 19.37 -1.47 16.39
N TRP A 119 19.14 -1.82 15.12
CA TRP A 119 20.16 -1.86 14.07
C TRP A 119 20.45 -0.50 13.45
N PHE A 120 19.42 0.30 13.19
CA PHE A 120 19.52 1.56 12.44
C PHE A 120 19.29 2.81 13.30
N GLY A 121 18.93 2.63 14.58
CA GLY A 121 18.52 3.75 15.43
C GLY A 121 17.11 4.27 15.10
N ILE A 122 16.74 5.39 15.75
CA ILE A 122 15.49 6.12 15.56
C ILE A 122 15.63 7.11 14.38
N ASP A 123 16.19 6.66 13.28
CA ASP A 123 16.54 7.53 12.16
C ASP A 123 15.64 7.29 10.93
N GLU A 124 15.79 8.10 9.91
CA GLU A 124 15.10 8.00 8.62
C GLU A 124 15.30 6.64 7.96
N THR A 125 16.52 6.09 8.06
CA THR A 125 16.89 4.78 7.51
C THR A 125 16.00 3.65 8.01
N ALA A 126 15.67 3.65 9.30
CA ALA A 126 14.79 2.64 9.89
C ALA A 126 13.38 2.64 9.25
N LYS A 127 12.80 3.81 9.06
CA LYS A 127 11.47 3.99 8.47
C LYS A 127 11.45 3.58 7.00
N ILE A 128 12.44 4.04 6.22
CA ILE A 128 12.59 3.69 4.80
C ILE A 128 12.80 2.18 4.64
N PHE A 129 13.62 1.56 5.49
CA PHE A 129 13.83 0.11 5.48
C PHE A 129 12.54 -0.68 5.73
N LEU A 130 11.77 -0.31 6.74
CA LEU A 130 10.49 -0.97 7.06
C LEU A 130 9.49 -0.85 5.90
N VAL A 131 9.37 0.33 5.31
CA VAL A 131 8.52 0.56 4.14
C VAL A 131 9.00 -0.27 2.95
N SER A 132 10.32 -0.32 2.71
CA SER A 132 10.90 -1.13 1.63
C SER A 132 10.59 -2.61 1.80
N LEU A 133 10.70 -3.12 3.02
CA LEU A 133 10.38 -4.51 3.33
C LEU A 133 8.89 -4.82 3.13
N GLY A 134 8.01 -3.92 3.58
CA GLY A 134 6.56 -4.06 3.41
C GLY A 134 6.09 -4.05 1.95
N THR A 135 6.76 -3.29 1.09
CA THR A 135 6.39 -3.14 -0.32
C THR A 135 7.02 -4.21 -1.24
N LEU A 136 8.14 -4.80 -0.82
CA LEU A 136 8.86 -5.82 -1.58
C LEU A 136 7.99 -7.04 -1.87
N PHE A 137 7.40 -7.64 -0.83
CA PHE A 137 6.71 -8.92 -0.96
C PHE A 137 5.48 -8.90 -1.86
N PRO A 138 4.57 -7.93 -1.77
CA PRO A 138 3.41 -7.87 -2.67
C PRO A 138 3.83 -7.76 -4.13
N ILE A 139 4.85 -6.95 -4.42
CA ILE A 139 5.33 -6.75 -5.79
C ILE A 139 6.03 -8.01 -6.29
N TYR A 140 6.89 -8.64 -5.47
CA TYR A 140 7.53 -9.92 -5.81
C TYR A 140 6.53 -10.98 -6.21
N ILE A 141 5.56 -11.26 -5.33
CA ILE A 141 4.61 -12.34 -5.54
C ILE A 141 3.75 -12.11 -6.77
N ASN A 142 3.22 -10.90 -6.92
CA ASN A 142 2.34 -10.61 -8.05
C ASN A 142 3.11 -10.58 -9.36
N THR A 143 4.38 -10.21 -9.35
CA THR A 143 5.25 -10.28 -10.53
C THR A 143 5.52 -11.73 -10.91
N TRP A 144 5.95 -12.55 -9.95
CA TRP A 144 6.18 -13.97 -10.15
C TRP A 144 4.92 -14.68 -10.65
N HIS A 145 3.78 -14.52 -9.96
CA HIS A 145 2.49 -15.07 -10.37
C HIS A 145 2.07 -14.60 -11.76
N GLY A 146 2.21 -13.32 -12.06
CA GLY A 146 1.84 -12.77 -13.35
C GLY A 146 2.58 -13.44 -14.50
N ILE A 147 3.87 -13.69 -14.34
CA ILE A 147 4.69 -14.36 -15.36
C ILE A 147 4.36 -15.84 -15.49
N ARG A 148 4.18 -16.55 -14.37
CA ARG A 148 3.94 -17.98 -14.35
C ARG A 148 2.56 -18.39 -14.84
N ASN A 149 1.57 -17.52 -14.72
CA ASN A 149 0.20 -17.77 -15.11
C ASN A 149 -0.14 -17.28 -16.53
N ILE A 150 0.86 -16.87 -17.31
CA ILE A 150 0.65 -16.58 -18.73
C ILE A 150 0.26 -17.86 -19.46
N ASP A 151 -0.77 -17.74 -20.33
CA ASP A 151 -1.23 -18.85 -21.14
C ASP A 151 -0.09 -19.42 -21.98
N ARG A 152 0.16 -20.71 -21.79
CA ARG A 152 1.21 -21.45 -22.52
C ARG A 152 0.95 -21.47 -24.02
N GLY A 153 -0.33 -21.58 -24.44
CA GLY A 153 -0.71 -21.54 -25.83
C GLY A 153 -0.34 -20.21 -26.50
N LEU A 154 -0.49 -19.10 -25.78
CA LEU A 154 -0.07 -17.77 -26.26
C LEU A 154 1.46 -17.72 -26.46
N VAL A 155 2.22 -18.28 -25.53
CA VAL A 155 3.69 -18.33 -25.60
C VAL A 155 4.15 -19.23 -26.75
N GLU A 156 3.52 -20.39 -26.94
CA GLU A 156 3.82 -21.34 -28.04
C GLU A 156 3.47 -20.73 -29.41
N MET A 157 2.31 -20.10 -29.51
CA MET A 157 1.91 -19.36 -30.72
C MET A 157 2.94 -18.29 -31.07
N ALA A 158 3.35 -17.47 -30.12
CA ALA A 158 4.33 -16.41 -30.34
C ALA A 158 5.68 -16.98 -30.82
N ARG A 159 6.10 -18.12 -30.27
CA ARG A 159 7.31 -18.83 -30.74
C ARG A 159 7.17 -19.36 -32.17
N SER A 160 6.01 -19.86 -32.56
CA SER A 160 5.74 -20.30 -33.89
C SER A 160 5.81 -19.15 -34.91
N TYR A 161 5.53 -17.92 -34.49
CA TYR A 161 5.75 -16.70 -35.27
C TYR A 161 7.19 -16.18 -35.20
N GLY A 162 8.13 -16.93 -34.63
CA GLY A 162 9.55 -16.58 -34.58
C GLY A 162 9.96 -15.67 -33.43
N LEU A 163 9.04 -15.36 -32.47
CA LEU A 163 9.38 -14.57 -31.30
C LEU A 163 10.19 -15.39 -30.30
N SER A 164 11.36 -14.88 -29.89
CA SER A 164 12.23 -15.53 -28.92
C SER A 164 12.95 -14.51 -28.03
N GLY A 165 13.51 -14.96 -26.91
CA GLY A 165 14.32 -14.13 -26.01
C GLY A 165 13.61 -12.83 -25.60
N PHE A 166 14.28 -11.70 -25.78
CA PHE A 166 13.77 -10.39 -25.38
C PHE A 166 12.52 -9.95 -26.15
N ALA A 167 12.37 -10.34 -27.42
CA ALA A 167 11.18 -10.04 -28.21
C ALA A 167 9.94 -10.74 -27.62
N LEU A 168 10.05 -12.01 -27.25
CA LEU A 168 8.99 -12.74 -26.56
C LEU A 168 8.65 -12.11 -25.20
N PHE A 169 9.65 -11.73 -24.43
CA PHE A 169 9.46 -11.05 -23.15
C PHE A 169 8.67 -9.75 -23.33
N ARG A 170 9.12 -8.87 -24.24
CA ARG A 170 8.53 -7.54 -24.42
C ARG A 170 7.10 -7.56 -24.96
N HIS A 171 6.82 -8.47 -25.93
CA HIS A 171 5.54 -8.45 -26.64
C HIS A 171 4.48 -9.40 -26.07
N VAL A 172 4.89 -10.41 -25.29
CA VAL A 172 3.97 -11.43 -24.77
C VAL A 172 4.02 -11.50 -23.25
N ILE A 173 5.22 -11.74 -22.68
CA ILE A 173 5.34 -12.01 -21.25
C ILE A 173 5.05 -10.76 -20.43
N LEU A 174 5.70 -9.65 -20.72
CA LEU A 174 5.53 -8.41 -19.97
C LEU A 174 4.09 -7.87 -20.04
N PRO A 175 3.45 -7.75 -21.21
CA PRO A 175 2.05 -7.32 -21.27
C PRO A 175 1.09 -8.28 -20.58
N GLY A 176 1.33 -9.59 -20.70
CA GLY A 176 0.51 -10.61 -20.04
C GLY A 176 0.63 -10.61 -18.51
N ALA A 177 1.81 -10.30 -17.99
CA ALA A 177 2.05 -10.22 -16.54
C ALA A 177 1.62 -8.87 -15.94
N LEU A 178 1.55 -7.80 -16.74
CA LEU A 178 1.31 -6.43 -16.26
C LEU A 178 0.05 -6.28 -15.37
N PRO A 179 -1.10 -6.88 -15.69
CA PRO A 179 -2.27 -6.78 -14.82
C PRO A 179 -1.99 -7.29 -13.40
N SER A 180 -1.29 -8.42 -13.27
CA SER A 180 -0.91 -8.99 -11.97
C SER A 180 0.11 -8.10 -11.25
N VAL A 181 1.10 -7.57 -11.95
CA VAL A 181 2.07 -6.62 -11.41
C VAL A 181 1.36 -5.39 -10.84
N MET A 182 0.38 -4.84 -11.56
CA MET A 182 -0.41 -3.69 -11.10
C MET A 182 -1.22 -4.00 -9.84
N VAL A 183 -1.72 -5.22 -9.69
CA VAL A 183 -2.34 -5.68 -8.43
C VAL A 183 -1.31 -5.66 -7.30
N GLY A 184 -0.09 -6.15 -7.53
CA GLY A 184 1.01 -6.08 -6.57
C GLY A 184 1.36 -4.66 -6.16
N VAL A 185 1.47 -3.75 -7.12
CA VAL A 185 1.69 -2.31 -6.89
C VAL A 185 0.58 -1.71 -6.03
N ARG A 186 -0.68 -2.00 -6.33
CA ARG A 186 -1.83 -1.51 -5.55
C ARG A 186 -1.76 -1.97 -4.09
N PHE A 187 -1.47 -3.26 -3.84
CA PHE A 187 -1.31 -3.77 -2.48
C PHE A 187 -0.10 -3.14 -1.77
N ALA A 188 1.02 -3.00 -2.47
CA ALA A 188 2.22 -2.38 -1.94
C ALA A 188 1.99 -0.91 -1.54
N LEU A 189 1.23 -0.14 -2.32
CA LEU A 189 0.87 1.25 -1.98
C LEU A 189 0.05 1.31 -0.67
N GLY A 190 -0.87 0.39 -0.46
CA GLY A 190 -1.62 0.31 0.80
C GLY A 190 -0.72 -0.04 1.99
N LEU A 191 0.14 -1.04 1.85
CA LEU A 191 1.09 -1.45 2.89
C LEU A 191 2.16 -0.39 3.16
N MET A 192 2.58 0.35 2.15
CA MET A 192 3.51 1.46 2.25
C MET A 192 3.04 2.49 3.30
N TRP A 193 1.82 2.98 3.14
CA TRP A 193 1.25 3.96 4.06
C TRP A 193 1.00 3.38 5.45
N LEU A 194 0.44 2.16 5.54
CA LEU A 194 0.21 1.49 6.81
C LEU A 194 1.52 1.32 7.60
N THR A 195 2.54 0.77 6.95
CA THR A 195 3.85 0.54 7.58
C THR A 195 4.51 1.84 8.01
N LEU A 196 4.46 2.87 7.16
CA LEU A 196 5.06 4.16 7.46
C LEU A 196 4.40 4.84 8.65
N ILE A 197 3.05 4.92 8.67
CA ILE A 197 2.32 5.54 9.77
C ILE A 197 2.66 4.85 11.09
N VAL A 198 2.64 3.50 11.13
CA VAL A 198 3.01 2.75 12.34
C VAL A 198 4.46 3.01 12.76
N ALA A 199 5.40 3.05 11.82
CA ALA A 199 6.79 3.36 12.12
C ALA A 199 6.95 4.80 12.64
N GLU A 200 6.22 5.76 12.11
CA GLU A 200 6.26 7.16 12.54
C GLU A 200 5.63 7.37 13.93
N THR A 201 4.56 6.64 14.29
CA THR A 201 3.96 6.74 15.64
C THR A 201 4.89 6.24 16.73
N ILE A 202 5.79 5.32 16.42
CA ILE A 202 6.68 4.70 17.41
C ILE A 202 8.00 5.46 17.54
N SER A 203 8.54 5.96 16.43
CA SER A 203 9.96 6.39 16.38
C SER A 203 10.21 7.64 15.53
N ALA A 204 9.26 8.55 15.37
CA ALA A 204 9.49 9.76 14.58
C ALA A 204 9.38 11.05 15.40
N ASN A 205 10.11 12.09 14.94
CA ASN A 205 10.00 13.47 15.41
C ASN A 205 9.24 14.35 14.41
N ALA A 206 8.81 13.79 13.29
CA ALA A 206 8.06 14.45 12.23
C ALA A 206 7.39 13.40 11.34
N GLY A 207 6.30 13.77 10.68
CA GLY A 207 5.50 12.92 9.80
C GLY A 207 4.04 12.88 10.23
N ILE A 208 3.19 12.27 9.40
CA ILE A 208 1.74 12.16 9.67
C ILE A 208 1.48 11.28 10.90
N GLY A 209 2.21 10.17 11.03
CA GLY A 209 2.10 9.29 12.19
C GLY A 209 2.51 9.97 13.50
N TYR A 210 3.56 10.79 13.47
CA TYR A 210 3.96 11.64 14.58
C TYR A 210 2.87 12.66 14.93
N LEU A 211 2.33 13.35 13.93
CA LEU A 211 1.27 14.36 14.13
C LEU A 211 -0.01 13.75 14.71
N ALA A 212 -0.29 12.49 14.43
CA ALA A 212 -1.47 11.79 14.97
C ALA A 212 -1.35 11.44 16.46
N MET A 213 -0.13 11.45 17.03
CA MET A 213 0.14 11.11 18.44
C MET A 213 0.32 12.35 19.33
N ASN A 214 0.48 13.53 18.75
CA ASN A 214 0.66 14.82 19.44
C ASN A 214 -0.53 15.74 19.23
#